data_1ce1558c8b9f7141338eb674040ef4d8
#
_entry.id   1ce1558c8b9f7141338eb674040ef4d8
#
_cell.length_a   1.000
_cell.length_b   1.000
_cell.length_c   1.000
_cell.angle_alpha   90.00
_cell.angle_beta   90.00
_cell.angle_gamma   90.00
#
_symmetry.space_group_name_H-M   'P 1'
#
loop_
_entity.id
_entity.type
_entity.pdbx_description
1 polymer ?
#
loop_
_entity_poly.entity_id
_entity_poly.type
_entity_poly.pdbx_seq_one_letter_code
_entity_poly.pdbx_strand_id
1 'polypeptide(L)'
;VVIEEVSAQMEAGRCNLIIGASGSGKTVLMKCMVGLLNPDQGSIFYHGNNFTTMEPEAKTLIRKEIGMLFQGSALFDSLTVEENIMFPLNMFTQDTTGEKLKRVNAVLDRVNLAGVNKKYPAELSGGMKKRVALARAIVLNPKYLFCDEPNSGLDPQTSLVIDKLIRELTLEYQITTVVNTHDMNSVMEIGDYILYMYQGKKEWEGTRKEIIFSKNQRLNDFIFASEFLRDAKDMRMLEETGKIPNDRNMDQMIRP
;
A
#
# COMPACT_ATOMS: atom_id res chain seq x y z
N VAL A 1 -21.36 -13.12 -1.05
CA VAL A 1 -19.92 -13.27 -1.27
C VAL A 1 -19.36 -11.90 -1.58
N VAL A 2 -18.28 -11.47 -0.91
CA VAL A 2 -17.67 -10.14 -1.11
C VAL A 2 -16.45 -10.26 -2.04
N ILE A 3 -15.68 -11.34 -1.89
CA ILE A 3 -14.55 -11.67 -2.76
C ILE A 3 -14.59 -13.16 -3.08
N GLU A 4 -14.20 -13.54 -4.29
CA GLU A 4 -14.11 -14.94 -4.71
C GLU A 4 -13.03 -15.13 -5.78
N GLU A 5 -12.42 -16.32 -5.80
CA GLU A 5 -11.43 -16.71 -6.81
C GLU A 5 -10.25 -15.74 -6.96
N VAL A 6 -9.75 -15.19 -5.85
CA VAL A 6 -8.58 -14.32 -5.86
C VAL A 6 -7.35 -15.11 -5.45
N SER A 7 -6.44 -15.34 -6.40
CA SER A 7 -5.13 -15.93 -6.16
C SER A 7 -4.05 -14.99 -6.68
N ALA A 8 -3.05 -14.68 -5.85
CA ALA A 8 -1.93 -13.80 -6.20
C ALA A 8 -0.71 -14.14 -5.35
N GLN A 9 0.47 -13.79 -5.83
CA GLN A 9 1.72 -13.91 -5.09
C GLN A 9 2.34 -12.52 -4.93
N MET A 10 2.61 -12.13 -3.67
CA MET A 10 3.25 -10.87 -3.33
C MET A 10 4.74 -11.10 -3.12
N GLU A 11 5.59 -10.33 -3.81
CA GLU A 11 7.03 -10.51 -3.78
C GLU A 11 7.70 -9.58 -2.76
N ALA A 12 8.76 -10.07 -2.12
CA ALA A 12 9.58 -9.29 -1.20
C ALA A 12 10.37 -8.20 -1.93
N GLY A 13 10.64 -7.08 -1.24
CA GLY A 13 11.34 -5.94 -1.81
C GLY A 13 10.57 -5.21 -2.90
N ARG A 14 9.26 -5.48 -3.05
CA ARG A 14 8.39 -4.87 -4.05
C ARG A 14 7.16 -4.22 -3.43
N CYS A 15 6.70 -3.16 -4.07
CA CYS A 15 5.38 -2.57 -3.83
C CYS A 15 4.33 -3.32 -4.67
N ASN A 16 3.60 -4.21 -4.00
CA ASN A 16 2.51 -4.97 -4.61
C ASN A 16 1.21 -4.18 -4.40
N LEU A 17 0.59 -3.71 -5.46
CA LEU A 17 -0.61 -2.88 -5.38
C LEU A 17 -1.86 -3.70 -5.65
N ILE A 18 -2.89 -3.49 -4.83
CA ILE A 18 -4.25 -3.99 -5.07
C ILE A 18 -5.10 -2.79 -5.45
N ILE A 19 -5.54 -2.73 -6.69
CA ILE A 19 -6.29 -1.61 -7.25
C ILE A 19 -7.72 -2.00 -7.63
N GLY A 20 -8.59 -1.01 -7.78
CA GLY A 20 -9.98 -1.19 -8.17
C GLY A 20 -10.89 -0.13 -7.60
N ALA A 21 -12.11 -0.03 -8.11
CA ALA A 21 -13.09 0.92 -7.64
C ALA A 21 -13.45 0.72 -6.16
N SER A 22 -14.07 1.73 -5.54
CA SER A 22 -14.63 1.58 -4.20
C SER A 22 -15.64 0.44 -4.19
N GLY A 23 -15.60 -0.41 -3.16
CA GLY A 23 -16.47 -1.58 -3.05
C GLY A 23 -16.01 -2.82 -3.84
N SER A 24 -14.87 -2.79 -4.57
CA SER A 24 -14.39 -3.96 -5.32
C SER A 24 -13.82 -5.10 -4.45
N GLY A 25 -13.75 -4.94 -3.12
CA GLY A 25 -13.30 -5.99 -2.19
C GLY A 25 -11.85 -5.85 -1.71
N LYS A 26 -11.08 -4.84 -2.13
CA LYS A 26 -9.66 -4.64 -1.75
C LYS A 26 -9.39 -4.71 -0.24
N THR A 27 -10.10 -3.89 0.53
CA THR A 27 -9.95 -3.85 2.00
C THR A 27 -10.36 -5.18 2.67
N VAL A 28 -11.35 -5.89 2.11
CA VAL A 28 -11.74 -7.22 2.62
C VAL A 28 -10.61 -8.21 2.37
N LEU A 29 -10.05 -8.24 1.15
CA LEU A 29 -8.90 -9.08 0.82
C LEU A 29 -7.71 -8.79 1.75
N MET A 30 -7.35 -7.51 1.93
CA MET A 30 -6.28 -7.11 2.85
C MET A 30 -6.56 -7.54 4.29
N LYS A 31 -7.79 -7.38 4.79
CA LYS A 31 -8.17 -7.84 6.14
C LYS A 31 -8.05 -9.34 6.30
N CYS A 32 -8.35 -10.12 5.26
CA CYS A 32 -8.10 -11.56 5.27
C CYS A 32 -6.59 -11.85 5.34
N MET A 33 -5.78 -11.16 4.54
CA MET A 33 -4.33 -11.36 4.51
C MET A 33 -3.69 -11.09 5.88
N VAL A 34 -4.08 -10.03 6.58
CA VAL A 34 -3.53 -9.73 7.92
C VAL A 34 -4.20 -10.51 9.07
N GLY A 35 -5.20 -11.35 8.75
CA GLY A 35 -5.90 -12.18 9.73
C GLY A 35 -6.89 -11.43 10.61
N LEU A 36 -7.42 -10.28 10.16
CA LEU A 36 -8.56 -9.58 10.78
C LEU A 36 -9.90 -10.18 10.37
N LEU A 37 -9.94 -10.85 9.22
CA LEU A 37 -11.06 -11.66 8.77
C LEU A 37 -10.54 -13.05 8.39
N ASN A 38 -11.34 -14.07 8.63
CA ASN A 38 -11.03 -15.41 8.12
C ASN A 38 -11.77 -15.59 6.78
N PRO A 39 -11.09 -16.08 5.73
CA PRO A 39 -11.78 -16.47 4.51
C PRO A 39 -12.63 -17.73 4.75
N ASP A 40 -13.81 -17.80 4.14
CA ASP A 40 -14.66 -18.99 4.20
C ASP A 40 -14.02 -20.17 3.47
N GLN A 41 -13.26 -19.89 2.38
CA GLN A 41 -12.53 -20.85 1.58
C GLN A 41 -11.21 -20.25 1.09
N GLY A 42 -10.27 -21.11 0.73
CA GLY A 42 -8.94 -20.72 0.27
C GLY A 42 -7.92 -20.65 1.40
N SER A 43 -6.69 -20.27 1.05
CA SER A 43 -5.56 -20.28 1.97
C SER A 43 -4.66 -19.08 1.74
N ILE A 44 -4.09 -18.58 2.82
CA ILE A 44 -3.12 -17.49 2.84
C ILE A 44 -1.80 -18.07 3.36
N PHE A 45 -0.70 -17.83 2.65
CA PHE A 45 0.59 -18.38 3.00
C PHE A 45 1.58 -17.27 3.36
N TYR A 46 2.29 -17.45 4.48
CA TYR A 46 3.45 -16.66 4.87
C TYR A 46 4.65 -17.60 5.01
N HIS A 47 5.75 -17.33 4.32
CA HIS A 47 6.95 -18.20 4.31
C HIS A 47 6.64 -19.68 3.98
N GLY A 48 5.67 -19.93 3.10
CA GLY A 48 5.23 -21.29 2.75
C GLY A 48 4.31 -21.96 3.78
N ASN A 49 4.04 -21.32 4.92
CA ASN A 49 3.15 -21.86 5.94
C ASN A 49 1.73 -21.33 5.77
N ASN A 50 0.74 -22.22 5.87
CA ASN A 50 -0.68 -21.85 5.72
C ASN A 50 -1.20 -21.10 6.96
N PHE A 51 -1.19 -19.77 6.87
CA PHE A 51 -1.66 -18.87 7.93
C PHE A 51 -3.15 -19.09 8.28
N THR A 52 -3.97 -19.48 7.30
CA THR A 52 -5.42 -19.68 7.52
C THR A 52 -5.69 -20.75 8.57
N THR A 53 -4.91 -21.83 8.54
CA THR A 53 -5.07 -23.01 9.42
C THR A 53 -4.13 -23.06 10.61
N MET A 54 -3.24 -22.05 10.78
CA MET A 54 -2.34 -21.98 11.92
C MET A 54 -3.09 -21.86 13.25
N GLU A 55 -2.49 -22.44 14.30
CA GLU A 55 -2.91 -22.20 15.68
C GLU A 55 -2.72 -20.74 16.10
N PRO A 56 -3.49 -20.23 17.09
CA PRO A 56 -3.46 -18.83 17.51
C PRO A 56 -2.07 -18.31 17.88
N GLU A 57 -1.25 -19.13 18.54
CA GLU A 57 0.12 -18.80 18.96
C GLU A 57 1.03 -18.59 17.73
N ALA A 58 0.95 -19.47 16.73
CA ALA A 58 1.70 -19.37 15.49
C ALA A 58 1.25 -18.16 14.66
N LYS A 59 -0.06 -17.86 14.61
CA LYS A 59 -0.59 -16.63 13.99
C LYS A 59 -0.04 -15.38 14.64
N THR A 60 0.13 -15.38 15.97
CA THR A 60 0.69 -14.25 16.71
C THR A 60 2.14 -13.98 16.30
N LEU A 61 2.94 -15.02 16.03
CA LEU A 61 4.31 -14.84 15.53
C LEU A 61 4.33 -14.16 14.15
N ILE A 62 3.46 -14.58 13.23
CA ILE A 62 3.34 -13.93 11.92
C ILE A 62 2.86 -12.47 12.08
N ARG A 63 1.88 -12.19 12.95
CA ARG A 63 1.38 -10.83 13.17
C ARG A 63 2.45 -9.86 13.70
N LYS A 64 3.45 -10.33 14.45
CA LYS A 64 4.60 -9.52 14.85
C LYS A 64 5.47 -9.07 13.67
N GLU A 65 5.44 -9.83 12.58
CA GLU A 65 6.16 -9.53 11.35
C GLU A 65 5.35 -8.62 10.40
N ILE A 66 4.11 -8.26 10.76
CA ILE A 66 3.21 -7.43 9.96
C ILE A 66 3.15 -6.01 10.54
N GLY A 67 3.51 -5.02 9.73
CA GLY A 67 3.18 -3.62 9.96
C GLY A 67 1.93 -3.23 9.18
N MET A 68 1.09 -2.37 9.76
CA MET A 68 -0.12 -1.92 9.07
C MET A 68 -0.35 -0.42 9.19
N LEU A 69 -0.54 0.23 8.04
CA LEU A 69 -1.02 1.60 7.90
C LEU A 69 -2.50 1.57 7.48
N PHE A 70 -3.38 1.96 8.38
CA PHE A 70 -4.82 2.03 8.12
C PHE A 70 -5.21 3.32 7.39
N GLN A 71 -6.31 3.30 6.65
CA GLN A 71 -6.84 4.44 5.89
C GLN A 71 -6.93 5.72 6.74
N GLY A 72 -7.46 5.64 7.97
CA GLY A 72 -7.57 6.77 8.91
C GLY A 72 -6.34 7.00 9.79
N SER A 73 -5.17 6.39 9.48
CA SER A 73 -3.97 6.36 10.33
C SER A 73 -4.16 5.58 11.64
N ALA A 74 -5.35 5.54 12.20
CA ALA A 74 -5.73 4.84 13.44
C ALA A 74 -4.75 5.10 14.61
N LEU A 75 -4.31 6.35 14.76
CA LEU A 75 -3.53 6.78 15.91
C LEU A 75 -4.45 6.85 17.14
N PHE A 76 -3.90 6.55 18.29
CA PHE A 76 -4.59 6.74 19.57
C PHE A 76 -4.53 8.24 19.92
N ASP A 77 -5.67 8.91 19.92
CA ASP A 77 -5.75 10.37 20.16
C ASP A 77 -5.32 10.77 21.56
N SER A 78 -5.44 9.87 22.53
CA SER A 78 -5.02 10.07 23.93
C SER A 78 -3.52 9.87 24.16
N LEU A 79 -2.78 9.38 23.19
CA LEU A 79 -1.35 9.11 23.25
C LEU A 79 -0.57 10.13 22.42
N THR A 80 0.61 10.51 22.92
CA THR A 80 1.58 11.29 22.15
C THR A 80 2.11 10.51 20.94
N VAL A 81 2.83 11.19 20.06
CA VAL A 81 3.50 10.56 18.89
C VAL A 81 4.44 9.44 19.34
N GLU A 82 5.31 9.69 20.32
CA GLU A 82 6.23 8.65 20.80
C GLU A 82 5.51 7.46 21.42
N GLU A 83 4.43 7.68 22.19
CA GLU A 83 3.64 6.62 22.80
C GLU A 83 2.89 5.80 21.75
N ASN A 84 2.35 6.44 20.70
CA ASN A 84 1.77 5.74 19.56
C ASN A 84 2.77 4.80 18.88
N ILE A 85 3.99 5.27 18.63
CA ILE A 85 5.03 4.46 17.98
C ILE A 85 5.59 3.41 18.94
N MET A 86 5.71 3.73 20.23
CA MET A 86 6.19 2.81 21.26
C MET A 86 5.19 1.69 21.58
N PHE A 87 3.91 1.87 21.26
CA PHE A 87 2.86 0.91 21.58
C PHE A 87 3.16 -0.53 21.13
N PRO A 88 3.49 -0.82 19.86
CA PRO A 88 3.87 -2.18 19.47
C PRO A 88 5.15 -2.68 20.15
N LEU A 89 6.12 -1.83 20.44
CA LEU A 89 7.31 -2.22 21.22
C LEU A 89 6.94 -2.68 22.64
N ASN A 90 5.98 -2.00 23.28
CA ASN A 90 5.50 -2.38 24.60
C ASN A 90 4.78 -3.73 24.60
N MET A 91 4.08 -4.05 23.50
CA MET A 91 3.36 -5.33 23.38
C MET A 91 4.28 -6.50 23.06
N PHE A 92 5.34 -6.29 22.26
CA PHE A 92 6.03 -7.39 21.60
C PHE A 92 7.52 -7.51 21.94
N THR A 93 8.11 -6.56 22.70
CA THR A 93 9.53 -6.61 23.09
C THR A 93 9.70 -6.49 24.60
N GLN A 94 10.85 -7.01 25.07
CA GLN A 94 11.31 -6.85 26.46
C GLN A 94 12.36 -5.72 26.60
N ASP A 95 12.51 -4.89 25.54
CA ASP A 95 13.46 -3.78 25.53
C ASP A 95 13.20 -2.81 26.68
N THR A 96 14.24 -2.22 27.23
CA THR A 96 14.12 -1.15 28.21
C THR A 96 13.46 0.09 27.60
N THR A 97 12.90 0.97 28.44
CA THR A 97 12.30 2.22 27.97
C THR A 97 13.29 3.06 27.14
N GLY A 98 14.57 3.07 27.54
CA GLY A 98 15.62 3.80 26.80
C GLY A 98 15.88 3.22 25.40
N GLU A 99 15.90 1.90 25.26
CA GLU A 99 16.05 1.22 23.97
C GLU A 99 14.83 1.45 23.08
N LYS A 100 13.62 1.34 23.63
CA LYS A 100 12.38 1.65 22.91
C LYS A 100 12.38 3.08 22.39
N LEU A 101 12.77 4.05 23.22
CA LEU A 101 12.84 5.46 22.83
C LEU A 101 13.87 5.70 21.71
N LYS A 102 15.02 5.03 21.75
CA LYS A 102 16.00 5.07 20.63
C LYS A 102 15.39 4.59 19.33
N ARG A 103 14.64 3.47 19.35
CA ARG A 103 13.94 2.95 18.16
C ARG A 103 12.86 3.91 17.67
N VAL A 104 12.08 4.50 18.60
CA VAL A 104 11.06 5.52 18.26
C VAL A 104 11.71 6.71 17.55
N ASN A 105 12.82 7.24 18.08
CA ASN A 105 13.51 8.37 17.45
C ASN A 105 14.07 8.00 16.07
N ALA A 106 14.66 6.83 15.93
CA ALA A 106 15.19 6.36 14.64
C ALA A 106 14.10 6.26 13.56
N VAL A 107 12.92 5.73 13.88
CA VAL A 107 11.84 5.68 12.91
C VAL A 107 11.19 7.04 12.66
N LEU A 108 11.15 7.94 13.64
CA LEU A 108 10.72 9.34 13.44
C LEU A 108 11.65 10.09 12.50
N ASP A 109 12.97 9.95 12.68
CA ASP A 109 13.96 10.51 11.76
C ASP A 109 13.76 9.94 10.34
N ARG A 110 13.54 8.62 10.22
CA ARG A 110 13.35 7.94 8.93
C ARG A 110 12.09 8.42 8.17
N VAL A 111 11.05 8.83 8.88
CA VAL A 111 9.83 9.40 8.27
C VAL A 111 9.86 10.95 8.21
N ASN A 112 11.02 11.59 8.43
CA ASN A 112 11.21 13.04 8.44
C ASN A 112 10.27 13.76 9.42
N LEU A 113 10.19 13.26 10.65
CA LEU A 113 9.39 13.84 11.75
C LEU A 113 10.18 13.94 13.06
N ALA A 114 11.47 14.30 12.99
CA ALA A 114 12.26 14.56 14.19
C ALA A 114 11.63 15.65 15.07
N GLY A 115 11.70 15.47 16.39
CA GLY A 115 11.33 16.49 17.38
C GLY A 115 9.82 16.64 17.64
N VAL A 116 8.96 15.76 17.10
CA VAL A 116 7.50 15.81 17.34
C VAL A 116 7.02 14.85 18.44
N ASN A 117 7.92 14.20 19.16
CA ASN A 117 7.65 13.12 20.11
C ASN A 117 6.48 13.40 21.06
N LYS A 118 6.43 14.60 21.64
CA LYS A 118 5.47 14.99 22.67
C LYS A 118 4.15 15.56 22.13
N LYS A 119 4.04 15.72 20.82
CA LYS A 119 2.78 16.17 20.19
C LYS A 119 1.73 15.08 20.24
N TYR A 120 0.48 15.51 20.29
CA TYR A 120 -0.69 14.65 20.16
C TYR A 120 -1.16 14.61 18.70
N PRO A 121 -1.90 13.56 18.27
CA PRO A 121 -2.43 13.49 16.90
C PRO A 121 -3.24 14.72 16.48
N ALA A 122 -3.97 15.36 17.40
CA ALA A 122 -4.74 16.58 17.12
C ALA A 122 -3.86 17.77 16.66
N GLU A 123 -2.57 17.79 17.02
CA GLU A 123 -1.61 18.85 16.66
C GLU A 123 -0.88 18.59 15.33
N LEU A 124 -1.21 17.50 14.64
CA LEU A 124 -0.55 17.06 13.41
C LEU A 124 -1.39 17.32 12.17
N SER A 125 -0.75 17.70 11.05
CA SER A 125 -1.39 17.68 9.74
C SER A 125 -1.75 16.25 9.29
N GLY A 126 -2.62 16.10 8.30
CA GLY A 126 -2.98 14.79 7.74
C GLY A 126 -1.78 13.98 7.27
N GLY A 127 -0.86 14.59 6.53
CA GLY A 127 0.38 13.95 6.09
C GLY A 127 1.33 13.59 7.23
N MET A 128 1.40 14.39 8.31
CA MET A 128 2.16 14.04 9.51
C MET A 128 1.54 12.84 10.22
N LYS A 129 0.21 12.77 10.36
CA LYS A 129 -0.48 11.61 10.95
C LYS A 129 -0.17 10.32 10.19
N LYS A 130 -0.18 10.37 8.85
CA LYS A 130 0.18 9.21 8.00
C LYS A 130 1.63 8.77 8.23
N ARG A 131 2.57 9.70 8.31
CA ARG A 131 3.99 9.40 8.57
C ARG A 131 4.21 8.83 9.98
N VAL A 132 3.54 9.34 11.01
CA VAL A 132 3.56 8.75 12.36
C VAL A 132 2.99 7.33 12.36
N ALA A 133 1.87 7.11 11.68
CA ALA A 133 1.28 5.77 11.57
C ALA A 133 2.19 4.80 10.80
N LEU A 134 2.90 5.29 9.77
CA LEU A 134 3.92 4.50 9.06
C LEU A 134 5.13 4.19 9.96
N ALA A 135 5.63 5.17 10.74
CA ALA A 135 6.67 4.94 11.73
C ALA A 135 6.26 3.87 12.77
N ARG A 136 5.01 3.93 13.26
CA ARG A 136 4.46 2.89 14.14
C ARG A 136 4.41 1.51 13.47
N ALA A 137 4.05 1.46 12.18
CA ALA A 137 3.98 0.23 11.43
C ALA A 137 5.35 -0.45 11.24
N ILE A 138 6.43 0.34 11.10
CA ILE A 138 7.77 -0.19 10.81
C ILE A 138 8.67 -0.34 12.06
N VAL A 139 8.27 0.13 13.23
CA VAL A 139 9.14 0.17 14.43
C VAL A 139 9.58 -1.21 14.92
N LEU A 140 8.86 -2.27 14.59
CA LEU A 140 9.23 -3.68 14.87
C LEU A 140 10.09 -4.32 13.78
N ASN A 141 10.51 -3.57 12.76
CA ASN A 141 11.19 -4.10 11.56
C ASN A 141 10.39 -5.24 10.90
N PRO A 142 9.17 -4.96 10.43
CA PRO A 142 8.29 -5.99 9.88
C PRO A 142 8.84 -6.54 8.57
N LYS A 143 8.49 -7.80 8.24
CA LYS A 143 8.73 -8.42 6.93
C LYS A 143 7.64 -8.09 5.91
N TYR A 144 6.47 -7.71 6.41
CA TYR A 144 5.28 -7.40 5.61
C TYR A 144 4.71 -6.05 6.03
N LEU A 145 4.48 -5.17 5.07
CA LEU A 145 3.85 -3.85 5.31
C LEU A 145 2.56 -3.77 4.50
N PHE A 146 1.45 -3.59 5.18
CA PHE A 146 0.14 -3.41 4.56
C PHE A 146 -0.29 -1.96 4.70
N CYS A 147 -0.63 -1.31 3.59
CA CYS A 147 -1.10 0.07 3.54
C CYS A 147 -2.49 0.12 2.91
N ASP A 148 -3.50 0.45 3.69
CA ASP A 148 -4.88 0.58 3.20
C ASP A 148 -5.17 2.06 2.91
N GLU A 149 -5.26 2.42 1.62
CA GLU A 149 -5.51 3.77 1.13
C GLU A 149 -4.59 4.82 1.80
N PRO A 150 -3.25 4.70 1.66
CA PRO A 150 -2.30 5.54 2.39
C PRO A 150 -2.47 7.03 2.09
N ASN A 151 -2.88 7.39 0.88
CA ASN A 151 -3.00 8.76 0.39
C ASN A 151 -4.39 9.38 0.57
N SER A 152 -5.35 8.61 1.13
CA SER A 152 -6.72 9.10 1.33
C SER A 152 -6.75 10.39 2.17
N GLY A 153 -7.37 11.44 1.61
CA GLY A 153 -7.55 12.75 2.27
C GLY A 153 -6.31 13.65 2.26
N LEU A 154 -5.30 13.35 1.46
CA LEU A 154 -4.11 14.17 1.27
C LEU A 154 -4.16 14.93 -0.05
N ASP A 155 -3.46 16.05 -0.09
CA ASP A 155 -3.19 16.76 -1.34
C ASP A 155 -2.18 15.98 -2.22
N PRO A 156 -2.11 16.24 -3.55
CA PRO A 156 -1.25 15.49 -4.46
C PRO A 156 0.24 15.53 -4.10
N GLN A 157 0.75 16.64 -3.59
CA GLN A 157 2.17 16.76 -3.23
C GLN A 157 2.49 15.92 -1.99
N THR A 158 1.63 15.97 -0.98
CA THR A 158 1.76 15.15 0.24
C THR A 158 1.62 13.67 -0.09
N SER A 159 0.71 13.29 -1.01
CA SER A 159 0.55 11.91 -1.48
C SER A 159 1.83 11.36 -2.10
N LEU A 160 2.50 12.12 -2.97
CA LEU A 160 3.78 11.73 -3.55
C LEU A 160 4.88 11.51 -2.49
N VAL A 161 4.88 12.31 -1.43
CA VAL A 161 5.84 12.12 -0.31
C VAL A 161 5.58 10.80 0.41
N ILE A 162 4.31 10.45 0.66
CA ILE A 162 3.95 9.18 1.30
C ILE A 162 4.31 7.99 0.39
N ASP A 163 4.01 8.06 -0.91
CA ASP A 163 4.34 7.01 -1.87
C ASP A 163 5.85 6.77 -1.94
N LYS A 164 6.65 7.82 -2.09
CA LYS A 164 8.12 7.72 -2.09
C LYS A 164 8.63 7.10 -0.80
N LEU A 165 8.11 7.51 0.34
CA LEU A 165 8.50 6.97 1.64
C LEU A 165 8.17 5.48 1.75
N ILE A 166 6.98 5.04 1.33
CA ILE A 166 6.60 3.62 1.29
C ILE A 166 7.58 2.85 0.39
N ARG A 167 7.88 3.36 -0.81
CA ARG A 167 8.81 2.72 -1.74
C ARG A 167 10.22 2.62 -1.17
N GLU A 168 10.75 3.70 -0.58
CA GLU A 168 12.07 3.71 0.06
C GLU A 168 12.18 2.69 1.18
N LEU A 169 11.17 2.63 2.08
CA LEU A 169 11.13 1.65 3.16
C LEU A 169 11.06 0.22 2.61
N THR A 170 10.27 0.00 1.57
CA THR A 170 10.17 -1.31 0.89
C THR A 170 11.52 -1.80 0.40
N LEU A 171 12.26 -0.94 -0.29
CA LEU A 171 13.56 -1.27 -0.87
C LEU A 171 14.66 -1.40 0.20
N GLU A 172 14.71 -0.48 1.15
CA GLU A 172 15.71 -0.44 2.21
C GLU A 172 15.65 -1.66 3.12
N TYR A 173 14.45 -2.02 3.56
CA TYR A 173 14.24 -3.15 4.48
C TYR A 173 13.85 -4.45 3.78
N GLN A 174 13.80 -4.47 2.44
CA GLN A 174 13.38 -5.64 1.63
C GLN A 174 12.02 -6.20 2.07
N ILE A 175 11.08 -5.29 2.42
CA ILE A 175 9.75 -5.64 2.91
C ILE A 175 8.87 -6.10 1.73
N THR A 176 8.03 -7.10 1.96
CA THR A 176 6.88 -7.37 1.09
C THR A 176 5.80 -6.31 1.39
N THR A 177 5.70 -5.28 0.58
CA THR A 177 4.71 -4.22 0.78
C THR A 177 3.48 -4.46 -0.06
N VAL A 178 2.30 -4.39 0.57
CA VAL A 178 0.98 -4.49 -0.10
C VAL A 178 0.23 -3.19 0.12
N VAL A 179 -0.14 -2.51 -0.96
CA VAL A 179 -0.85 -1.23 -0.92
C VAL A 179 -2.20 -1.36 -1.60
N ASN A 180 -3.28 -1.15 -0.86
CA ASN A 180 -4.59 -0.92 -1.46
C ASN A 180 -4.69 0.53 -1.88
N THR A 181 -5.05 0.80 -3.13
CA THR A 181 -5.29 2.16 -3.60
C THR A 181 -6.25 2.21 -4.78
N HIS A 182 -6.89 3.35 -4.96
CA HIS A 182 -7.59 3.72 -6.19
C HIS A 182 -6.92 4.94 -6.87
N ASP A 183 -5.80 5.42 -6.33
CA ASP A 183 -5.03 6.54 -6.88
C ASP A 183 -4.08 6.05 -7.99
N MET A 184 -4.33 6.50 -9.21
CA MET A 184 -3.52 6.11 -10.37
C MET A 184 -2.12 6.70 -10.35
N ASN A 185 -1.89 7.83 -9.67
CA ASN A 185 -0.55 8.37 -9.49
C ASN A 185 0.30 7.39 -8.66
N SER A 186 -0.24 6.87 -7.55
CA SER A 186 0.45 5.84 -6.76
C SER A 186 0.76 4.59 -7.59
N VAL A 187 -0.18 4.14 -8.44
CA VAL A 187 0.04 2.99 -9.32
C VAL A 187 1.24 3.22 -10.24
N MET A 188 1.32 4.39 -10.85
CA MET A 188 2.38 4.73 -11.79
C MET A 188 3.70 5.07 -11.10
N GLU A 189 3.69 5.55 -9.86
CA GLU A 189 4.88 5.96 -9.12
C GLU A 189 5.57 4.79 -8.43
N ILE A 190 4.83 3.95 -7.70
CA ILE A 190 5.42 2.92 -6.85
C ILE A 190 5.03 1.48 -7.18
N GLY A 191 4.07 1.24 -8.09
CA GLY A 191 3.60 -0.11 -8.42
C GLY A 191 4.65 -0.96 -9.14
N ASP A 192 5.12 -2.03 -8.50
CA ASP A 192 5.97 -3.04 -9.14
C ASP A 192 5.15 -4.21 -9.67
N TYR A 193 4.23 -4.74 -8.85
CA TYR A 193 3.22 -5.71 -9.22
C TYR A 193 1.83 -5.14 -8.92
N ILE A 194 0.87 -5.36 -9.78
CA ILE A 194 -0.45 -4.76 -9.69
C ILE A 194 -1.51 -5.85 -9.89
N LEU A 195 -2.40 -5.96 -8.90
CA LEU A 195 -3.57 -6.81 -8.91
C LEU A 195 -4.81 -5.93 -9.07
N TYR A 196 -5.53 -6.06 -10.19
CA TYR A 196 -6.77 -5.32 -10.41
C TYR A 196 -7.96 -6.16 -10.00
N MET A 197 -8.74 -5.61 -9.06
CA MET A 197 -9.98 -6.22 -8.56
C MET A 197 -11.22 -5.53 -9.15
N TYR A 198 -12.11 -6.34 -9.67
CA TYR A 198 -13.41 -5.91 -10.18
C TYR A 198 -14.52 -6.79 -9.64
N GLN A 199 -15.52 -6.20 -8.97
CA GLN A 199 -16.68 -6.90 -8.40
C GLN A 199 -16.31 -8.15 -7.57
N GLY A 200 -15.32 -8.03 -6.70
CA GLY A 200 -14.89 -9.10 -5.80
C GLY A 200 -13.96 -10.15 -6.41
N LYS A 201 -13.62 -10.04 -7.69
CA LYS A 201 -12.74 -10.99 -8.39
C LYS A 201 -11.44 -10.36 -8.85
N LYS A 202 -10.42 -11.21 -9.05
CA LYS A 202 -9.21 -10.81 -9.78
C LYS A 202 -9.55 -10.71 -11.27
N GLU A 203 -9.54 -9.49 -11.81
CA GLU A 203 -9.80 -9.22 -13.22
C GLU A 203 -8.52 -9.20 -14.06
N TRP A 204 -7.42 -8.71 -13.48
CA TRP A 204 -6.14 -8.63 -14.15
C TRP A 204 -5.00 -8.57 -13.13
N GLU A 205 -3.82 -9.02 -13.55
CA GLU A 205 -2.57 -8.84 -12.81
C GLU A 205 -1.40 -8.63 -13.77
N GLY A 206 -0.38 -7.91 -13.31
CA GLY A 206 0.84 -7.65 -14.07
C GLY A 206 1.67 -6.52 -13.47
N THR A 207 2.63 -6.03 -14.23
CA THR A 207 3.52 -4.93 -13.85
C THR A 207 2.99 -3.60 -14.35
N ARG A 208 3.54 -2.49 -13.83
CA ARG A 208 3.26 -1.13 -14.30
C ARG A 208 3.49 -0.96 -15.81
N LYS A 209 4.49 -1.65 -16.38
CA LYS A 209 4.75 -1.59 -17.82
C LYS A 209 3.66 -2.30 -18.62
N GLU A 210 3.20 -3.44 -18.13
CA GLU A 210 2.18 -4.24 -18.82
C GLU A 210 0.80 -3.59 -18.81
N ILE A 211 0.50 -2.72 -17.84
CA ILE A 211 -0.74 -1.92 -17.82
C ILE A 211 -0.91 -1.13 -19.12
N ILE A 212 0.16 -0.47 -19.59
CA ILE A 212 0.13 0.39 -20.77
C ILE A 212 -0.29 -0.40 -22.02
N PHE A 213 0.17 -1.65 -22.12
CA PHE A 213 -0.11 -2.55 -23.25
C PHE A 213 -1.31 -3.47 -23.04
N SER A 214 -1.97 -3.36 -21.87
CA SER A 214 -3.10 -4.23 -21.57
C SER A 214 -4.26 -4.01 -22.53
N LYS A 215 -4.83 -5.13 -23.04
CA LYS A 215 -6.06 -5.14 -23.82
C LYS A 215 -7.31 -5.32 -22.97
N ASN A 216 -7.15 -5.42 -21.63
CA ASN A 216 -8.30 -5.55 -20.75
C ASN A 216 -9.07 -4.22 -20.71
N GLN A 217 -10.29 -4.22 -21.28
CA GLN A 217 -11.10 -3.01 -21.41
C GLN A 217 -11.45 -2.40 -20.05
N ARG A 218 -11.85 -3.25 -19.08
CA ARG A 218 -12.22 -2.77 -17.71
C ARG A 218 -11.05 -2.10 -16.98
N LEU A 219 -9.86 -2.68 -17.11
CA LEU A 219 -8.64 -2.08 -16.57
C LEU A 219 -8.35 -0.73 -17.24
N ASN A 220 -8.46 -0.67 -18.57
CA ASN A 220 -8.24 0.56 -19.31
C ASN A 220 -9.25 1.64 -18.94
N ASP A 221 -10.53 1.31 -18.84
CA ASP A 221 -11.59 2.24 -18.43
C ASP A 221 -11.39 2.74 -17.00
N PHE A 222 -10.84 1.91 -16.13
CA PHE A 222 -10.54 2.27 -14.75
C PHE A 222 -9.31 3.17 -14.63
N ILE A 223 -8.19 2.81 -15.26
CA ILE A 223 -6.91 3.53 -15.12
C ILE A 223 -6.88 4.79 -15.97
N PHE A 224 -7.32 4.68 -17.23
CA PHE A 224 -7.28 5.75 -18.22
C PHE A 224 -8.65 6.43 -18.38
N ALA A 225 -9.35 6.66 -17.26
CA ALA A 225 -10.67 7.28 -17.27
C ALA A 225 -10.65 8.73 -17.78
N SER A 226 -9.55 9.50 -17.52
CA SER A 226 -9.38 10.85 -18.02
C SER A 226 -8.70 10.90 -19.39
N GLU A 227 -9.03 11.90 -20.19
CA GLU A 227 -8.41 12.13 -21.50
C GLU A 227 -6.89 12.30 -21.38
N PHE A 228 -6.44 13.09 -20.40
CA PHE A 228 -5.02 13.28 -20.11
C PHE A 228 -4.24 11.97 -19.92
N LEU A 229 -4.79 11.02 -19.16
CA LEU A 229 -4.14 9.72 -18.93
C LEU A 229 -4.15 8.84 -20.18
N ARG A 230 -5.18 8.96 -21.03
CA ARG A 230 -5.23 8.28 -22.34
C ARG A 230 -4.16 8.79 -23.27
N ASP A 231 -4.01 10.11 -23.36
CA ASP A 231 -2.98 10.75 -24.20
C ASP A 231 -1.58 10.38 -23.71
N ALA A 232 -1.34 10.38 -22.40
CA ALA A 232 -0.09 9.93 -21.81
C ALA A 232 0.22 8.44 -22.12
N LYS A 233 -0.80 7.58 -22.13
CA LYS A 233 -0.67 6.17 -22.55
C LYS A 233 -0.27 6.08 -24.02
N ASP A 234 -0.99 6.78 -24.88
CA ASP A 234 -0.77 6.74 -26.33
C ASP A 234 0.63 7.27 -26.70
N MET A 235 1.09 8.33 -26.05
CA MET A 235 2.47 8.84 -26.22
C MET A 235 3.51 7.80 -25.79
N ARG A 236 3.35 7.13 -24.64
CA ARG A 236 4.28 6.09 -24.20
C ARG A 236 4.27 4.87 -25.12
N MET A 237 3.10 4.48 -25.63
CA MET A 237 3.01 3.41 -26.62
C MET A 237 3.73 3.77 -27.90
N LEU A 238 3.62 5.02 -28.36
CA LEU A 238 4.34 5.51 -29.53
C LEU A 238 5.87 5.50 -29.29
N GLU A 239 6.34 5.96 -28.14
CA GLU A 239 7.78 5.97 -27.79
C GLU A 239 8.37 4.55 -27.77
N GLU A 240 7.65 3.57 -27.22
CA GLU A 240 8.17 2.21 -27.07
C GLU A 240 7.96 1.31 -28.31
N THR A 241 6.93 1.55 -29.11
CA THR A 241 6.57 0.68 -30.25
C THR A 241 6.72 1.34 -31.62
N GLY A 242 6.88 2.66 -31.68
CA GLY A 242 6.85 3.45 -32.92
C GLY A 242 5.48 3.45 -33.62
N LYS A 243 4.42 2.97 -32.93
CA LYS A 243 3.06 2.86 -33.49
C LYS A 243 2.03 3.50 -32.55
N ILE A 244 1.15 4.33 -33.12
CA ILE A 244 -0.04 4.83 -32.42
C ILE A 244 -1.13 3.75 -32.48
N PRO A 245 -1.88 3.49 -31.39
CA PRO A 245 -3.05 2.62 -31.44
C PRO A 245 -4.08 3.13 -32.48
N ASN A 246 -4.63 2.23 -33.29
CA ASN A 246 -5.46 2.54 -34.47
C ASN A 246 -6.82 3.23 -34.19
N ASP A 247 -7.17 3.52 -32.94
CA ASP A 247 -8.51 4.03 -32.58
C ASP A 247 -8.63 5.55 -32.51
N ARG A 248 -7.56 6.31 -32.78
CA ARG A 248 -7.62 7.78 -32.81
C ARG A 248 -6.95 8.35 -34.07
N ASN A 249 -7.70 9.18 -34.78
CA ASN A 249 -7.18 9.98 -35.90
C ASN A 249 -6.14 10.98 -35.36
N MET A 250 -4.93 11.01 -35.95
CA MET A 250 -3.84 11.97 -35.66
C MET A 250 -4.30 13.44 -35.70
N ASP A 251 -5.37 13.76 -36.45
CA ASP A 251 -5.89 15.12 -36.62
C ASP A 251 -6.52 15.72 -35.33
N GLN A 252 -6.77 14.91 -34.28
CA GLN A 252 -7.31 15.41 -33.02
C GLN A 252 -6.22 15.75 -31.98
N MET A 253 -4.99 15.25 -32.14
CA MET A 253 -3.88 15.49 -31.21
C MET A 253 -3.08 16.79 -31.53
N ILE A 254 -3.30 17.42 -32.71
CA ILE A 254 -2.52 18.57 -33.19
C ILE A 254 -3.42 19.80 -33.38
N ARG A 255 -4.48 19.97 -32.63
CA ARG A 255 -5.20 21.25 -32.63
C ARG A 255 -4.69 22.10 -31.47
N PRO A 256 -4.23 23.36 -31.79
CA PRO A 256 -3.74 24.32 -30.82
C PRO A 256 -4.81 24.80 -29.85
#